data_86284bf05d6a15d34ad4bfd10509b8f6
#
_entry.id   86284bf05d6a15d34ad4bfd10509b8f6
#
_cell.length_a   1.000
_cell.length_b   1.000
_cell.length_c   1.000
_cell.angle_alpha   90.00
_cell.angle_beta   90.00
_cell.angle_gamma   90.00
#
_symmetry.space_group_name_H-M   'P 1'
#
loop_
_entity.id
_entity.type
_entity.pdbx_description
1 polymer ?
#
loop_
_entity_poly.entity_id
_entity_poly.type
_entity_poly.pdbx_seq_one_letter_code
_entity_poly.pdbx_strand_id
1 'polypeptide(L)'
;MHIAVAGNIGSGKTTLTGQLAKQCGWDAHYEDVESNPYLHSFYEDMQRWSFNLQIYFLNSRFRQIVTIRNSGKDVIQDRTIYEDAHIFAPNLHSMNLMETRDYENYSALFELISSFIKPPDLLIYLRSSIPNLVKQIQKRGRDYEESIRLDYLKSLNERYEAWITKYKLGKLLIVDVDDINFADNPKDLGWIIDRVNADVHGLFD
;
A
#
# COMPACT_ATOMS: atom_id res chain seq x y z
N MET A 1 7.41 15.21 -8.46
CA MET A 1 6.39 14.18 -8.77
C MET A 1 6.29 13.19 -7.62
N HIS A 2 5.08 12.68 -7.31
CA HIS A 2 4.86 11.68 -6.27
C HIS A 2 4.09 10.48 -6.86
N ILE A 3 4.75 9.34 -6.97
CA ILE A 3 4.15 8.06 -7.39
C ILE A 3 3.98 7.18 -6.18
N ALA A 4 2.90 6.40 -6.12
CA ALA A 4 2.68 5.45 -5.04
C ALA A 4 2.33 4.06 -5.58
N VAL A 5 2.79 3.02 -4.88
CA VAL A 5 2.50 1.62 -5.19
C VAL A 5 1.56 1.05 -4.15
N ALA A 6 0.37 0.67 -4.57
CA ALA A 6 -0.68 0.08 -3.75
C ALA A 6 -0.87 -1.41 -4.07
N GLY A 7 -1.43 -2.15 -3.13
CA GLY A 7 -1.77 -3.57 -3.32
C GLY A 7 -1.77 -4.34 -2.00
N ASN A 8 -2.35 -5.52 -2.02
CA ASN A 8 -2.53 -6.37 -0.85
C ASN A 8 -1.18 -6.86 -0.28
N ILE A 9 -1.21 -7.44 0.90
CA ILE A 9 -0.06 -8.12 1.53
C ILE A 9 0.44 -9.22 0.57
N GLY A 10 1.74 -9.21 0.26
CA GLY A 10 2.33 -10.18 -0.68
C GLY A 10 2.28 -9.80 -2.16
N SER A 11 1.68 -8.67 -2.56
CA SER A 11 1.57 -8.28 -3.99
C SER A 11 2.87 -7.81 -4.65
N GLY A 12 3.97 -7.65 -3.91
CA GLY A 12 5.28 -7.25 -4.47
C GLY A 12 5.56 -5.75 -4.47
N LYS A 13 4.77 -4.93 -3.75
CA LYS A 13 4.93 -3.45 -3.69
C LYS A 13 6.36 -3.01 -3.42
N THR A 14 6.96 -3.50 -2.34
CA THR A 14 8.32 -3.12 -1.92
C THR A 14 9.36 -3.43 -3.00
N THR A 15 9.23 -4.57 -3.67
CA THR A 15 10.11 -4.96 -4.78
C THR A 15 9.96 -4.01 -5.96
N LEU A 16 8.72 -3.73 -6.38
CA LEU A 16 8.49 -2.81 -7.50
C LEU A 16 8.94 -1.40 -7.16
N THR A 17 8.65 -0.90 -5.96
CA THR A 17 9.10 0.41 -5.49
C THR A 17 10.62 0.55 -5.59
N GLY A 18 11.38 -0.44 -5.12
CA GLY A 18 12.84 -0.42 -5.20
C GLY A 18 13.38 -0.49 -6.62
N GLN A 19 12.76 -1.30 -7.48
CA GLN A 19 13.18 -1.41 -8.87
C GLN A 19 12.90 -0.13 -9.68
N LEU A 20 11.71 0.45 -9.55
CA LEU A 20 11.36 1.71 -10.20
C LEU A 20 12.22 2.86 -9.69
N ALA A 21 12.43 2.96 -8.37
CA ALA A 21 13.33 3.97 -7.79
C ALA A 21 14.72 3.91 -8.42
N LYS A 22 15.29 2.71 -8.52
CA LYS A 22 16.63 2.50 -9.10
C LYS A 22 16.68 2.84 -10.59
N GLN A 23 15.68 2.43 -11.36
CA GLN A 23 15.67 2.62 -12.81
C GLN A 23 15.38 4.08 -13.21
N CYS A 24 14.49 4.74 -12.50
CA CYS A 24 14.06 6.10 -12.80
C CYS A 24 14.83 7.18 -12.02
N GLY A 25 15.69 6.80 -11.08
CA GLY A 25 16.44 7.75 -10.25
C GLY A 25 15.56 8.48 -9.22
N TRP A 26 14.47 7.87 -8.76
CA TRP A 26 13.55 8.45 -7.77
C TRP A 26 13.93 8.09 -6.35
N ASP A 27 13.61 8.98 -5.40
CA ASP A 27 13.77 8.68 -3.98
C ASP A 27 12.66 7.70 -3.53
N ALA A 28 13.07 6.54 -2.96
CA ALA A 28 12.14 5.53 -2.47
C ALA A 28 11.76 5.78 -1.01
N HIS A 29 10.47 5.74 -0.71
CA HIS A 29 9.92 5.75 0.65
C HIS A 29 9.20 4.44 0.94
N TYR A 30 9.79 3.65 1.83
CA TYR A 30 9.26 2.34 2.21
C TYR A 30 8.36 2.42 3.45
N GLU A 31 7.49 1.43 3.59
CA GLU A 31 6.74 1.20 4.82
C GLU A 31 7.70 0.86 5.97
N ASP A 32 7.55 1.57 7.08
CA ASP A 32 8.32 1.31 8.29
C ASP A 32 7.70 0.13 9.07
N VAL A 33 8.07 -1.06 8.66
CA VAL A 33 7.59 -2.32 9.24
C VAL A 33 8.48 -2.77 10.40
N GLU A 34 9.80 -2.59 10.25
CA GLU A 34 10.78 -3.14 11.21
C GLU A 34 10.80 -2.39 12.53
N SER A 35 10.59 -1.06 12.51
CA SER A 35 10.53 -0.26 13.72
C SER A 35 9.13 -0.12 14.32
N ASN A 36 8.12 -0.80 13.73
CA ASN A 36 6.75 -0.73 14.20
C ASN A 36 6.56 -1.56 15.49
N PRO A 37 6.35 -0.90 16.64
CA PRO A 37 6.29 -1.60 17.94
C PRO A 37 5.01 -2.42 18.13
N TYR A 38 4.00 -2.25 17.27
CA TYR A 38 2.70 -2.89 17.40
C TYR A 38 2.50 -4.07 16.45
N LEU A 39 3.30 -4.20 15.39
CA LEU A 39 2.99 -5.12 14.30
C LEU A 39 3.02 -6.58 14.73
N HIS A 40 4.01 -6.98 15.52
CA HIS A 40 4.10 -8.34 16.07
C HIS A 40 2.92 -8.64 16.99
N SER A 41 2.70 -7.78 17.98
CA SER A 41 1.59 -7.91 18.94
C SER A 41 0.21 -7.90 18.27
N PHE A 42 0.06 -7.15 17.17
CA PHE A 42 -1.17 -7.14 16.40
C PHE A 42 -1.48 -8.51 15.79
N TYR A 43 -0.51 -9.21 15.24
CA TYR A 43 -0.77 -10.55 14.69
C TYR A 43 -1.02 -11.61 15.78
N GLU A 44 -0.55 -11.39 17.00
CA GLU A 44 -0.88 -12.24 18.17
C GLU A 44 -2.29 -11.97 18.69
N ASP A 45 -2.70 -10.69 18.80
CA ASP A 45 -4.02 -10.27 19.26
C ASP A 45 -4.52 -9.06 18.47
N MET A 46 -5.14 -9.35 17.32
CA MET A 46 -5.63 -8.31 16.42
C MET A 46 -6.67 -7.40 17.09
N GLN A 47 -7.56 -7.94 17.93
CA GLN A 47 -8.62 -7.16 18.56
C GLN A 47 -8.02 -6.13 19.54
N ARG A 48 -7.03 -6.54 20.31
CA ARG A 48 -6.37 -5.65 21.28
C ARG A 48 -5.58 -4.54 20.62
N TRP A 49 -4.90 -4.81 19.50
CA TRP A 49 -3.88 -3.94 18.95
C TRP A 49 -4.26 -3.22 17.65
N SER A 50 -5.44 -3.50 17.08
CA SER A 50 -5.89 -2.92 15.81
C SER A 50 -5.84 -1.40 15.78
N PHE A 51 -6.43 -0.74 16.78
CA PHE A 51 -6.46 0.73 16.85
C PHE A 51 -5.04 1.31 16.96
N ASN A 52 -4.24 0.77 17.87
CA ASN A 52 -2.87 1.24 18.09
C ASN A 52 -2.03 1.12 16.82
N LEU A 53 -2.12 -0.02 16.12
CA LEU A 53 -1.41 -0.25 14.87
C LEU A 53 -1.85 0.74 13.77
N GLN A 54 -3.16 0.95 13.61
CA GLN A 54 -3.68 1.86 12.58
C GLN A 54 -3.30 3.32 12.87
N ILE A 55 -3.30 3.76 14.13
CA ILE A 55 -2.82 5.10 14.51
C ILE A 55 -1.30 5.23 14.24
N TYR A 56 -0.52 4.19 14.52
CA TYR A 56 0.92 4.21 14.21
C TYR A 56 1.16 4.39 12.70
N PHE A 57 0.49 3.59 11.85
CA PHE A 57 0.62 3.71 10.41
C PHE A 57 0.14 5.07 9.90
N LEU A 58 -0.99 5.58 10.38
CA LEU A 58 -1.50 6.90 10.01
C LEU A 58 -0.45 8.00 10.28
N ASN A 59 0.15 7.99 11.49
CA ASN A 59 1.20 8.94 11.86
C ASN A 59 2.46 8.78 11.00
N SER A 60 2.95 7.55 10.82
CA SER A 60 4.15 7.26 10.01
C SER A 60 3.97 7.74 8.57
N ARG A 61 2.83 7.43 7.94
CA ARG A 61 2.55 7.84 6.56
C ARG A 61 2.35 9.34 6.42
N PHE A 62 1.70 9.98 7.39
CA PHE A 62 1.58 11.43 7.36
C PHE A 62 2.95 12.11 7.42
N ARG A 63 3.87 11.63 8.28
CA ARG A 63 5.26 12.11 8.32
C ARG A 63 5.97 11.91 6.98
N GLN A 64 5.81 10.75 6.35
CA GLN A 64 6.36 10.49 5.02
C GLN A 64 5.84 11.50 3.98
N ILE A 65 4.53 11.75 3.95
CA ILE A 65 3.92 12.70 3.00
C ILE A 65 4.48 14.11 3.22
N VAL A 66 4.65 14.55 4.47
CA VAL A 66 5.27 15.84 4.79
C VAL A 66 6.72 15.89 4.27
N THR A 67 7.49 14.82 4.46
CA THR A 67 8.87 14.71 3.95
C THR A 67 8.90 14.74 2.42
N ILE A 68 8.06 13.97 1.76
CA ILE A 68 7.93 13.92 0.29
C ILE A 68 7.64 15.32 -0.27
N ARG A 69 6.68 16.03 0.31
CA ARG A 69 6.31 17.38 -0.13
C ARG A 69 7.44 18.40 0.00
N ASN A 70 8.25 18.27 1.04
CA ASN A 70 9.34 19.18 1.31
C ASN A 70 10.64 18.84 0.56
N SER A 71 10.72 17.65 -0.03
CA SER A 71 11.94 17.17 -0.72
C SER A 71 12.20 17.89 -2.04
N GLY A 72 11.15 18.33 -2.75
CA GLY A 72 11.25 18.88 -4.11
C GLY A 72 11.72 17.89 -5.16
N LYS A 73 11.78 16.60 -4.84
CA LYS A 73 12.29 15.52 -5.70
C LYS A 73 11.15 14.66 -6.26
N ASP A 74 11.50 13.85 -7.26
CA ASP A 74 10.63 12.77 -7.71
C ASP A 74 10.74 11.59 -6.76
N VAL A 75 9.58 11.11 -6.29
CA VAL A 75 9.48 10.14 -5.20
C VAL A 75 8.53 9.01 -5.59
N ILE A 76 8.91 7.80 -5.18
CA ILE A 76 8.04 6.64 -5.20
C ILE A 76 7.82 6.11 -3.77
N GLN A 77 6.56 5.87 -3.40
CA GLN A 77 6.15 5.47 -2.06
C GLN A 77 5.54 4.05 -2.08
N ASP A 78 6.03 3.19 -1.18
CA ASP A 78 5.43 1.87 -0.91
C ASP A 78 4.27 2.05 0.06
N ARG A 79 3.05 1.88 -0.44
CA ARG A 79 1.76 2.02 0.25
C ARG A 79 1.41 3.48 0.63
N THR A 80 0.16 3.79 0.59
CA THR A 80 -0.39 5.12 0.86
C THR A 80 -1.20 5.17 2.15
N ILE A 81 -1.39 6.38 2.69
CA ILE A 81 -2.31 6.64 3.80
C ILE A 81 -3.77 6.30 3.45
N TYR A 82 -4.12 6.34 2.17
CA TYR A 82 -5.47 6.01 1.68
C TYR A 82 -5.79 4.53 1.81
N GLU A 83 -4.81 3.63 1.68
CA GLU A 83 -4.99 2.19 1.89
C GLU A 83 -5.31 1.88 3.35
N ASP A 84 -4.62 2.54 4.30
CA ASP A 84 -4.90 2.37 5.73
C ASP A 84 -6.35 2.77 6.04
N ALA A 85 -6.81 3.90 5.50
CA ALA A 85 -8.14 4.46 5.80
C ALA A 85 -9.29 3.78 5.03
N HIS A 86 -9.07 3.35 3.79
CA HIS A 86 -10.16 2.78 2.96
C HIS A 86 -10.19 1.25 2.95
N ILE A 87 -9.10 0.60 3.38
CA ILE A 87 -8.97 -0.86 3.31
C ILE A 87 -8.73 -1.47 4.69
N PHE A 88 -7.61 -1.13 5.37
CA PHE A 88 -7.22 -1.81 6.59
C PHE A 88 -8.12 -1.47 7.78
N ALA A 89 -8.31 -0.21 8.12
CA ALA A 89 -9.13 0.19 9.26
C ALA A 89 -10.61 -0.26 9.11
N PRO A 90 -11.29 -0.01 7.96
CA PRO A 90 -12.64 -0.51 7.79
C PRO A 90 -12.72 -2.04 7.71
N ASN A 91 -11.66 -2.74 7.29
CA ASN A 91 -11.61 -4.20 7.34
C ASN A 91 -11.60 -4.71 8.79
N LEU A 92 -10.74 -4.14 9.61
CA LEU A 92 -10.66 -4.49 11.02
C LEU A 92 -11.98 -4.22 11.76
N HIS A 93 -12.61 -3.10 11.47
CA HIS A 93 -13.92 -2.77 12.03
C HIS A 93 -15.01 -3.78 11.60
N SER A 94 -15.11 -4.09 10.30
CA SER A 94 -16.13 -5.04 9.80
C SER A 94 -15.94 -6.47 10.29
N MET A 95 -14.73 -6.85 10.66
CA MET A 95 -14.39 -8.15 11.26
C MET A 95 -14.53 -8.15 12.79
N ASN A 96 -15.05 -7.09 13.39
CA ASN A 96 -15.14 -6.90 14.87
C ASN A 96 -13.78 -6.96 15.58
N LEU A 97 -12.70 -6.61 14.87
CA LEU A 97 -11.34 -6.51 15.41
C LEU A 97 -10.98 -5.08 15.83
N MET A 98 -11.82 -4.10 15.52
CA MET A 98 -11.75 -2.71 15.98
C MET A 98 -13.13 -2.24 16.40
N GLU A 99 -13.24 -1.66 17.59
CA GLU A 99 -14.51 -1.15 18.10
C GLU A 99 -15.00 0.06 17.29
N THR A 100 -16.32 0.25 17.21
CA THR A 100 -16.94 1.34 16.43
C THR A 100 -16.41 2.71 16.85
N ARG A 101 -16.32 2.99 18.15
CA ARG A 101 -15.79 4.28 18.65
C ARG A 101 -14.35 4.56 18.22
N ASP A 102 -13.51 3.51 18.16
CA ASP A 102 -12.10 3.60 17.77
C ASP A 102 -11.98 3.82 16.26
N TYR A 103 -12.81 3.13 15.48
CA TYR A 103 -12.90 3.31 14.03
C TYR A 103 -13.41 4.71 13.67
N GLU A 104 -14.44 5.22 14.34
CA GLU A 104 -14.95 6.58 14.14
C GLU A 104 -13.89 7.64 14.46
N ASN A 105 -13.17 7.48 15.57
CA ASN A 105 -12.09 8.38 15.95
C ASN A 105 -10.93 8.35 14.95
N TYR A 106 -10.54 7.15 14.49
CA TYR A 106 -9.54 6.98 13.42
C TYR A 106 -9.97 7.67 12.13
N SER A 107 -11.23 7.46 11.72
CA SER A 107 -11.78 8.03 10.48
C SER A 107 -11.83 9.56 10.53
N ALA A 108 -12.28 10.14 11.64
CA ALA A 108 -12.29 11.59 11.84
C ALA A 108 -10.87 12.19 11.77
N LEU A 109 -9.88 11.52 12.37
CA LEU A 109 -8.48 11.94 12.31
C LEU A 109 -7.92 11.84 10.87
N PHE A 110 -8.24 10.76 10.14
CA PHE A 110 -7.84 10.63 8.74
C PHE A 110 -8.47 11.73 7.87
N GLU A 111 -9.77 12.01 8.03
CA GLU A 111 -10.46 13.08 7.29
C GLU A 111 -9.79 14.44 7.53
N LEU A 112 -9.45 14.75 8.77
CA LEU A 112 -8.72 15.98 9.10
C LEU A 112 -7.35 16.01 8.39
N ILE A 113 -6.56 14.96 8.50
CA ILE A 113 -5.23 14.86 7.87
C ILE A 113 -5.36 14.97 6.35
N SER A 114 -6.33 14.28 5.75
CA SER A 114 -6.53 14.23 4.30
C SER A 114 -6.81 15.61 3.69
N SER A 115 -7.40 16.54 4.47
CA SER A 115 -7.63 17.92 4.04
C SER A 115 -6.34 18.73 3.83
N PHE A 116 -5.23 18.30 4.40
CA PHE A 116 -3.92 18.96 4.32
C PHE A 116 -2.95 18.30 3.33
N ILE A 117 -3.30 17.17 2.75
CA ILE A 117 -2.41 16.42 1.86
C ILE A 117 -2.97 16.35 0.44
N LYS A 118 -2.07 16.20 -0.54
CA LYS A 118 -2.45 15.90 -1.92
C LYS A 118 -2.27 14.40 -2.16
N PRO A 119 -3.13 13.77 -2.95
CA PRO A 119 -2.91 12.40 -3.39
C PRO A 119 -1.66 12.29 -4.29
N PRO A 120 -1.15 11.08 -4.52
CA PRO A 120 -0.07 10.87 -5.48
C PRO A 120 -0.51 11.26 -6.90
N ASP A 121 0.44 11.70 -7.71
CA ASP A 121 0.23 12.04 -9.12
C ASP A 121 -0.15 10.80 -9.94
N LEU A 122 0.40 9.63 -9.57
CA LEU A 122 0.06 8.32 -10.12
C LEU A 122 -0.02 7.28 -9.01
N LEU A 123 -1.10 6.51 -8.96
CA LEU A 123 -1.22 5.30 -8.15
C LEU A 123 -1.02 4.07 -9.03
N ILE A 124 -0.04 3.23 -8.71
CA ILE A 124 0.18 1.92 -9.32
C ILE A 124 -0.44 0.87 -8.42
N TYR A 125 -1.52 0.23 -8.87
CA TYR A 125 -2.16 -0.85 -8.12
C TYR A 125 -1.71 -2.21 -8.63
N LEU A 126 -1.07 -2.99 -7.76
CA LEU A 126 -0.68 -4.38 -8.01
C LEU A 126 -1.86 -5.30 -7.68
N ARG A 127 -2.59 -5.69 -8.72
CA ARG A 127 -3.68 -6.67 -8.62
C ARG A 127 -3.10 -8.07 -8.55
N SER A 128 -3.54 -8.86 -7.59
CA SER A 128 -3.10 -10.25 -7.46
C SER A 128 -4.20 -11.15 -6.92
N SER A 129 -4.21 -12.40 -7.37
CA SER A 129 -5.10 -13.43 -6.84
C SER A 129 -4.66 -13.90 -5.45
N ILE A 130 -5.61 -14.40 -4.67
CA ILE A 130 -5.33 -14.94 -3.34
C ILE A 130 -4.28 -16.06 -3.35
N PRO A 131 -4.33 -17.04 -4.30
CA PRO A 131 -3.29 -18.05 -4.37
C PRO A 131 -1.88 -17.48 -4.58
N ASN A 132 -1.73 -16.47 -5.44
CA ASN A 132 -0.44 -15.82 -5.67
C ASN A 132 0.02 -15.05 -4.43
N LEU A 133 -0.86 -14.29 -3.78
CA LEU A 133 -0.53 -13.58 -2.53
C LEU A 133 -0.02 -14.54 -1.46
N VAL A 134 -0.71 -15.65 -1.22
CA VAL A 134 -0.29 -16.68 -0.26
C VAL A 134 1.09 -17.23 -0.60
N LYS A 135 1.32 -17.58 -1.88
CA LYS A 135 2.63 -18.05 -2.35
C LYS A 135 3.75 -17.04 -2.07
N GLN A 136 3.50 -15.75 -2.34
CA GLN A 136 4.50 -14.70 -2.12
C GLN A 136 4.76 -14.43 -0.63
N ILE A 137 3.73 -14.47 0.22
CA ILE A 137 3.85 -14.35 1.67
C ILE A 137 4.71 -15.49 2.22
N GLN A 138 4.43 -16.72 1.82
CA GLN A 138 5.21 -17.91 2.22
C GLN A 138 6.66 -17.83 1.73
N LYS A 139 6.89 -17.40 0.47
CA LYS A 139 8.25 -17.22 -0.09
C LYS A 139 9.05 -16.17 0.70
N ARG A 140 8.38 -15.12 1.19
CA ARG A 140 9.02 -14.05 1.96
C ARG A 140 9.42 -14.49 3.37
N GLY A 141 8.63 -15.38 4.01
CA GLY A 141 8.98 -16.06 5.27
C GLY A 141 9.15 -15.14 6.47
N ARG A 142 8.28 -14.14 6.64
CA ARG A 142 8.25 -13.31 7.86
C ARG A 142 7.47 -14.03 8.94
N ASP A 143 8.08 -14.28 10.10
CA ASP A 143 7.51 -15.08 11.19
C ASP A 143 6.11 -14.64 11.61
N TYR A 144 5.86 -13.33 11.75
CA TYR A 144 4.55 -12.79 12.13
C TYR A 144 3.49 -12.93 11.01
N GLU A 145 3.87 -13.13 9.76
CA GLU A 145 2.95 -13.32 8.64
C GLU A 145 2.44 -14.76 8.53
N GLU A 146 3.07 -15.72 9.18
CA GLU A 146 2.58 -17.11 9.25
C GLU A 146 1.20 -17.22 9.89
N SER A 147 0.86 -16.25 10.77
CA SER A 147 -0.45 -16.18 11.45
C SER A 147 -1.53 -15.47 10.63
N ILE A 148 -1.22 -14.96 9.43
CA ILE A 148 -2.22 -14.29 8.58
C ILE A 148 -3.31 -15.26 8.18
N ARG A 149 -4.54 -14.97 8.61
CA ARG A 149 -5.72 -15.78 8.28
C ARG A 149 -6.13 -15.54 6.83
N LEU A 150 -6.52 -16.61 6.15
CA LEU A 150 -6.95 -16.56 4.76
C LEU A 150 -8.22 -15.68 4.56
N ASP A 151 -9.15 -15.70 5.52
CA ASP A 151 -10.35 -14.86 5.47
C ASP A 151 -10.01 -13.37 5.57
N TYR A 152 -9.03 -13.01 6.40
CA TYR A 152 -8.51 -11.65 6.50
C TYR A 152 -7.90 -11.18 5.16
N LEU A 153 -7.04 -12.00 4.55
CA LEU A 153 -6.40 -11.68 3.27
C LEU A 153 -7.43 -11.54 2.12
N LYS A 154 -8.45 -12.40 2.10
CA LYS A 154 -9.58 -12.32 1.14
C LYS A 154 -10.39 -11.04 1.31
N SER A 155 -10.77 -10.72 2.54
CA SER A 155 -11.54 -9.51 2.83
C SER A 155 -10.77 -8.23 2.46
N LEU A 156 -9.46 -8.19 2.71
CA LEU A 156 -8.61 -7.11 2.20
C LEU A 156 -8.64 -7.01 0.68
N ASN A 157 -8.53 -8.14 -0.04
CA ASN A 157 -8.52 -8.16 -1.50
C ASN A 157 -9.82 -7.62 -2.10
N GLU A 158 -10.96 -8.03 -1.55
CA GLU A 158 -12.28 -7.53 -1.95
C GLU A 158 -12.39 -6.00 -1.75
N ARG A 159 -11.85 -5.48 -0.64
CA ARG A 159 -11.82 -4.03 -0.37
C ARG A 159 -10.90 -3.28 -1.33
N TYR A 160 -9.75 -3.85 -1.69
CA TYR A 160 -8.89 -3.28 -2.72
C TYR A 160 -9.62 -3.13 -4.04
N GLU A 161 -10.28 -4.19 -4.54
CA GLU A 161 -11.01 -4.15 -5.81
C GLU A 161 -12.16 -3.11 -5.75
N ALA A 162 -12.90 -3.07 -4.64
CA ALA A 162 -13.97 -2.09 -4.46
C ALA A 162 -13.45 -0.64 -4.41
N TRP A 163 -12.31 -0.41 -3.77
CA TRP A 163 -11.68 0.90 -3.68
C TRP A 163 -11.13 1.36 -5.04
N ILE A 164 -10.40 0.49 -5.72
CA ILE A 164 -9.79 0.77 -7.03
C ILE A 164 -10.84 1.06 -8.10
N THR A 165 -11.97 0.33 -8.09
CA THR A 165 -13.09 0.60 -8.99
C THR A 165 -13.67 2.01 -8.84
N LYS A 166 -13.56 2.59 -7.64
CA LYS A 166 -14.08 3.94 -7.31
C LYS A 166 -12.99 5.01 -7.23
N TYR A 167 -11.73 4.65 -7.48
CA TYR A 167 -10.61 5.58 -7.32
C TYR A 167 -10.69 6.76 -8.29
N LYS A 168 -10.65 7.99 -7.75
CA LYS A 168 -10.75 9.25 -8.50
C LYS A 168 -9.78 10.33 -8.01
N LEU A 169 -8.83 9.95 -7.16
CA LEU A 169 -7.93 10.94 -6.55
C LEU A 169 -6.78 11.37 -7.47
N GLY A 170 -6.48 10.61 -8.52
CA GLY A 170 -5.41 10.88 -9.47
C GLY A 170 -5.37 9.85 -10.58
N LYS A 171 -4.27 9.82 -11.33
CA LYS A 171 -4.04 8.78 -12.35
C LYS A 171 -3.90 7.41 -11.68
N LEU A 172 -4.37 6.37 -12.35
CA LEU A 172 -4.35 4.99 -11.86
C LEU A 172 -3.81 4.05 -12.94
N LEU A 173 -2.73 3.34 -12.62
CA LEU A 173 -2.21 2.24 -13.41
C LEU A 173 -2.48 0.92 -12.68
N ILE A 174 -3.24 0.01 -13.30
CA ILE A 174 -3.47 -1.33 -12.76
C ILE A 174 -2.49 -2.29 -13.44
N VAL A 175 -1.74 -3.02 -12.62
CA VAL A 175 -0.80 -4.06 -13.05
C VAL A 175 -1.25 -5.39 -12.47
N ASP A 176 -1.69 -6.31 -13.32
CA ASP A 176 -1.97 -7.69 -12.90
C ASP A 176 -0.64 -8.45 -12.78
N VAL A 177 -0.37 -8.94 -11.56
CA VAL A 177 0.94 -9.54 -11.24
C VAL A 177 0.89 -11.07 -11.12
N ASP A 178 -0.21 -11.69 -11.49
CA ASP A 178 -0.31 -13.14 -11.45
C ASP A 178 0.49 -13.80 -12.57
N ASP A 179 0.53 -13.18 -13.75
CA ASP A 179 1.16 -13.72 -14.95
C ASP A 179 2.51 -13.06 -15.29
N ILE A 180 2.98 -12.11 -14.47
CA ILE A 180 4.24 -11.41 -14.70
C ILE A 180 5.20 -11.57 -13.51
N ASN A 181 6.51 -11.58 -13.82
CA ASN A 181 7.57 -11.69 -12.83
C ASN A 181 8.55 -10.51 -12.93
N PHE A 182 8.07 -9.32 -12.63
CA PHE A 182 8.91 -8.12 -12.69
C PHE A 182 10.11 -8.15 -11.72
N ALA A 183 10.07 -9.04 -10.71
CA ALA A 183 11.18 -9.17 -9.75
C ALA A 183 12.43 -9.77 -10.40
N ASP A 184 12.26 -10.79 -11.25
CA ASP A 184 13.36 -11.58 -11.82
C ASP A 184 13.43 -11.49 -13.36
N ASN A 185 12.37 -10.95 -14.03
CA ASN A 185 12.31 -10.81 -15.48
C ASN A 185 12.42 -9.34 -15.92
N PRO A 186 13.56 -8.92 -16.51
CA PRO A 186 13.73 -7.54 -16.97
C PRO A 186 12.71 -7.06 -18.03
N LYS A 187 12.13 -7.97 -18.82
CA LYS A 187 11.12 -7.61 -19.83
C LYS A 187 9.81 -7.20 -19.17
N ASP A 188 9.40 -7.91 -18.12
CA ASP A 188 8.18 -7.58 -17.37
C ASP A 188 8.34 -6.26 -16.63
N LEU A 189 9.50 -6.01 -16.03
CA LEU A 189 9.83 -4.73 -15.43
C LEU A 189 9.86 -3.60 -16.46
N GLY A 190 10.48 -3.83 -17.63
CA GLY A 190 10.52 -2.86 -18.74
C GLY A 190 9.11 -2.46 -19.19
N TRP A 191 8.21 -3.43 -19.33
CA TRP A 191 6.82 -3.16 -19.68
C TRP A 191 6.12 -2.26 -18.64
N ILE A 192 6.35 -2.50 -17.34
CA ILE A 192 5.80 -1.63 -16.28
C ILE A 192 6.37 -0.21 -16.38
N ILE A 193 7.69 -0.08 -16.59
CA ILE A 193 8.36 1.23 -16.73
C ILE A 193 7.76 2.02 -17.91
N ASP A 194 7.58 1.38 -19.05
CA ASP A 194 7.01 2.02 -20.25
C ASP A 194 5.59 2.54 -19.98
N ARG A 195 4.76 1.75 -19.26
CA ARG A 195 3.41 2.16 -18.86
C ARG A 195 3.43 3.33 -17.88
N VAL A 196 4.30 3.28 -16.88
CA VAL A 196 4.47 4.38 -15.92
C VAL A 196 4.90 5.66 -16.62
N ASN A 197 5.88 5.58 -17.54
CA ASN A 197 6.34 6.74 -18.30
C ASN A 197 5.21 7.32 -19.18
N ALA A 198 4.43 6.48 -19.84
CA ALA A 198 3.29 6.92 -20.65
C ALA A 198 2.22 7.64 -19.81
N ASP A 199 1.95 7.13 -18.58
CA ASP A 199 0.98 7.74 -17.67
C ASP A 199 1.50 9.04 -17.04
N VAL A 200 2.81 9.15 -16.79
CA VAL A 200 3.44 10.32 -16.17
C VAL A 200 3.68 11.44 -17.16
N HIS A 201 4.32 11.12 -18.28
CA HIS A 201 4.79 12.12 -19.26
C HIS A 201 3.86 12.29 -20.46
N GLY A 202 2.87 11.42 -20.63
CA GLY A 202 2.05 11.36 -21.85
C GLY A 202 2.73 10.58 -22.97
N LEU A 203 1.94 10.23 -24.00
CA LEU A 203 2.48 9.50 -25.17
C LEU A 203 3.21 10.40 -26.17
N PHE A 204 3.18 11.72 -25.98
CA PHE A 204 3.61 12.71 -26.98
C PHE A 204 4.35 13.93 -26.39
N ASP A 205 4.91 13.83 -25.20
CA ASP A 205 5.80 14.86 -24.63
C ASP A 205 7.27 14.60 -25.00
#